data_1ad4dfff292c449951f9b946e6e265e3
#
_entry.id   1ad4dfff292c449951f9b946e6e265e3
#
_cell.length_a   1.000
_cell.length_b   1.000
_cell.length_c   1.000
_cell.angle_alpha   90.00
_cell.angle_beta   90.00
_cell.angle_gamma   90.00
#
_symmetry.space_group_name_H-M   'P 1'
#
loop_
_entity.id
_entity.type
_entity.pdbx_description
1 polymer ?
#
loop_
_entity_poly.entity_id
_entity_poly.type
_entity_poly.pdbx_seq_one_letter_code
_entity_poly.pdbx_strand_id
1 'polypeptide(L)'
;MSTISSNSFYVVVPSNTNVEGNRTNSFRVRLPRKIQFNSEWDVGLATIIYPHSWPSLGTTEDQFIELEWKTGNVVTIPVPSSNIIRPYELSKSLYSLLDISSEHLSNQVHDAQQSYKRAMNAARKQAQREYLNMKSDLDRARPKRSKISAGDDAIPLLTSLLVAVDTIADALIYNEDGTANPMLTADALLDREKRAATSNVPLRRDSDSDEEYQKKLDNYFMKIRDTDDLQLYRELVAKHLELELNKLTKDQLSLNNSIKDLGMDAWIQAYRKVSSVLQFIFDVQQNRFTLSINTKFIKRVKLSEQLAYILGFAPQTEFKRSKNPAKFMPDMSGGVSTLHVYVPDLIVPMMIGNVIAPIMRITTIRGNPDEMVEEQFYSIQYHRVLQKEISEILVEIRTSSGALMPFQYGTCTLTLHFRKSSYF
;
A
#
# COMPACT_ATOMS: atom_id res chain seq x y z
N MET A 1 -25.93 -55.48 10.17
CA MET A 1 -26.67 -54.25 9.77
C MET A 1 -27.63 -53.91 10.89
N SER A 2 -27.42 -52.85 11.64
CA SER A 2 -28.36 -52.42 12.67
C SER A 2 -29.30 -51.40 12.08
N THR A 3 -30.56 -51.77 11.86
CA THR A 3 -31.62 -50.82 11.55
C THR A 3 -31.87 -49.97 12.79
N ILE A 4 -31.87 -48.63 12.59
CA ILE A 4 -32.21 -47.68 13.65
C ILE A 4 -33.67 -47.89 14.02
N SER A 5 -33.93 -48.41 15.21
CA SER A 5 -35.28 -48.63 15.72
C SER A 5 -35.87 -47.39 16.39
N SER A 6 -35.06 -46.37 16.69
CA SER A 6 -35.49 -45.11 17.30
C SER A 6 -36.01 -44.10 16.24
N ASN A 7 -36.95 -43.25 16.62
CA ASN A 7 -37.46 -42.18 15.77
C ASN A 7 -36.54 -40.99 15.66
N SER A 8 -35.47 -40.93 16.48
CA SER A 8 -34.43 -39.90 16.44
C SER A 8 -33.13 -40.37 17.11
N PHE A 9 -32.01 -39.75 16.74
CA PHE A 9 -30.69 -39.98 17.31
C PHE A 9 -29.77 -38.78 17.10
N TYR A 10 -28.68 -38.72 17.85
CA TYR A 10 -27.67 -37.69 17.70
C TYR A 10 -26.36 -38.24 17.11
N VAL A 11 -25.68 -37.42 16.33
CA VAL A 11 -24.32 -37.66 15.83
C VAL A 11 -23.45 -36.48 16.17
N VAL A 12 -22.31 -36.76 16.85
CA VAL A 12 -21.32 -35.73 17.16
C VAL A 12 -20.21 -35.78 16.11
N VAL A 13 -19.88 -34.61 15.57
CA VAL A 13 -19.00 -34.45 14.41
C VAL A 13 -17.87 -33.46 14.80
N PRO A 14 -16.73 -33.94 15.38
CA PRO A 14 -15.63 -33.07 15.76
C PRO A 14 -14.61 -32.92 14.61
N SER A 15 -13.97 -31.76 14.53
CA SER A 15 -12.98 -31.44 13.50
C SER A 15 -11.62 -32.10 13.69
N ASN A 16 -11.32 -32.60 14.89
CA ASN A 16 -10.04 -33.24 15.23
C ASN A 16 -10.02 -34.76 14.98
N THR A 17 -10.91 -35.29 14.16
CA THR A 17 -10.83 -36.69 13.74
C THR A 17 -9.61 -36.94 12.88
N ASN A 18 -9.04 -38.16 13.00
CA ASN A 18 -7.84 -38.54 12.25
C ASN A 18 -8.17 -38.87 10.78
N VAL A 19 -8.54 -37.82 10.01
CA VAL A 19 -8.73 -37.87 8.57
C VAL A 19 -7.81 -36.84 7.96
N GLU A 20 -7.00 -37.26 7.01
CA GLU A 20 -6.04 -36.38 6.34
C GLU A 20 -6.77 -35.20 5.65
N GLY A 21 -6.22 -34.00 5.78
CA GLY A 21 -6.78 -32.77 5.22
C GLY A 21 -7.82 -32.07 6.09
N ASN A 22 -8.20 -32.63 7.26
CA ASN A 22 -9.12 -31.97 8.18
C ASN A 22 -8.50 -30.68 8.76
N ARG A 23 -9.33 -29.63 8.78
CA ARG A 23 -9.03 -28.35 9.41
C ARG A 23 -10.22 -27.95 10.29
N THR A 24 -10.04 -27.02 11.20
CA THR A 24 -11.11 -26.52 12.08
C THR A 24 -12.34 -26.00 11.30
N ASN A 25 -12.12 -25.43 10.13
CA ASN A 25 -13.16 -24.84 9.27
C ASN A 25 -13.69 -25.75 8.16
N SER A 26 -13.00 -26.83 7.84
CA SER A 26 -13.42 -27.82 6.82
C SER A 26 -12.91 -29.18 7.22
N PHE A 27 -13.81 -30.07 7.56
CA PHE A 27 -13.46 -31.38 8.09
C PHE A 27 -14.48 -32.45 7.73
N ARG A 28 -13.98 -33.67 7.61
CA ARG A 28 -14.74 -34.87 7.30
C ARG A 28 -14.65 -35.86 8.45
N VAL A 29 -15.78 -36.39 8.85
CA VAL A 29 -15.87 -37.43 9.89
C VAL A 29 -16.37 -38.70 9.27
N ARG A 30 -15.56 -39.78 9.35
CA ARG A 30 -15.98 -41.13 8.96
C ARG A 30 -16.73 -41.76 10.11
N LEU A 31 -17.95 -42.20 9.81
CA LEU A 31 -18.78 -42.86 10.82
C LEU A 31 -18.24 -44.29 11.08
N PRO A 32 -18.25 -44.77 12.34
CA PRO A 32 -17.78 -46.12 12.66
C PRO A 32 -18.58 -47.21 11.98
N ARG A 33 -19.79 -46.90 11.59
CA ARG A 33 -20.68 -47.77 10.76
C ARG A 33 -21.54 -46.89 9.87
N LYS A 34 -21.93 -47.46 8.71
CA LYS A 34 -22.87 -46.83 7.81
C LYS A 34 -24.24 -46.70 8.44
N ILE A 35 -24.87 -45.57 8.28
CA ILE A 35 -26.27 -45.34 8.70
C ILE A 35 -27.16 -45.47 7.46
N GLN A 36 -28.12 -46.37 7.54
CA GLN A 36 -29.14 -46.60 6.48
C GLN A 36 -30.47 -46.03 6.90
N PHE A 37 -31.08 -45.25 6.04
CA PHE A 37 -32.38 -44.63 6.24
C PHE A 37 -33.45 -45.41 5.47
N ASN A 38 -34.31 -46.15 6.17
CA ASN A 38 -35.39 -46.93 5.57
C ASN A 38 -36.64 -46.10 5.27
N SER A 39 -36.66 -44.84 5.67
CA SER A 39 -37.72 -43.88 5.46
C SER A 39 -37.10 -42.50 5.20
N GLU A 40 -37.93 -41.51 5.04
CA GLU A 40 -37.45 -40.13 4.96
C GLU A 40 -37.04 -39.61 6.33
N TRP A 41 -35.89 -38.98 6.36
CA TRP A 41 -35.28 -38.41 7.57
C TRP A 41 -34.91 -36.96 7.37
N ASP A 42 -35.03 -36.23 8.44
CA ASP A 42 -34.57 -34.85 8.55
C ASP A 42 -33.38 -34.77 9.51
N VAL A 43 -32.49 -33.84 9.25
CA VAL A 43 -31.33 -33.57 10.10
C VAL A 43 -31.22 -32.08 10.37
N GLY A 44 -30.82 -31.71 11.56
CA GLY A 44 -30.57 -30.32 11.93
C GLY A 44 -29.45 -30.16 12.95
N LEU A 45 -28.88 -28.96 13.03
CA LEU A 45 -27.85 -28.63 13.98
C LEU A 45 -28.50 -28.35 15.34
N ALA A 46 -28.14 -29.19 16.34
CA ALA A 46 -28.59 -29.01 17.73
C ALA A 46 -27.64 -28.15 18.55
N THR A 47 -26.31 -28.38 18.39
CA THR A 47 -25.30 -27.60 19.10
C THR A 47 -24.08 -27.42 18.21
N ILE A 48 -23.43 -26.29 18.35
CA ILE A 48 -22.10 -26.02 17.78
C ILE A 48 -21.17 -25.53 18.87
N ILE A 49 -19.97 -26.07 18.94
CA ILE A 49 -18.86 -25.60 19.74
C ILE A 49 -17.77 -25.17 18.78
N TYR A 50 -17.30 -23.94 18.90
CA TYR A 50 -16.27 -23.40 18.01
C TYR A 50 -15.30 -22.49 18.76
N PRO A 51 -14.02 -22.41 18.34
CA PRO A 51 -13.05 -21.46 18.91
C PRO A 51 -13.27 -20.08 18.27
N HIS A 52 -13.39 -19.03 19.05
CA HIS A 52 -13.36 -17.65 18.55
C HIS A 52 -11.91 -17.23 18.32
N SER A 53 -11.23 -17.88 17.36
CA SER A 53 -9.77 -17.81 17.16
C SER A 53 -9.33 -17.15 15.86
N TRP A 54 -10.21 -16.41 15.19
CA TRP A 54 -9.83 -15.64 14.00
C TRP A 54 -9.39 -14.23 14.38
N PRO A 55 -8.44 -13.61 13.64
CA PRO A 55 -8.00 -12.27 13.92
C PRO A 55 -9.09 -11.26 13.56
N SER A 56 -9.21 -10.20 14.36
CA SER A 56 -10.09 -9.07 14.04
C SER A 56 -9.51 -8.19 12.93
N LEU A 57 -8.20 -8.24 12.73
CA LEU A 57 -7.45 -7.51 11.70
C LEU A 57 -6.61 -8.48 10.88
N GLY A 58 -6.69 -8.40 9.55
CA GLY A 58 -5.93 -9.27 8.64
C GLY A 58 -6.56 -10.66 8.47
N THR A 59 -7.89 -10.73 8.46
CA THR A 59 -8.62 -12.00 8.30
C THR A 59 -8.54 -12.57 6.89
N THR A 60 -8.56 -11.72 5.87
CA THR A 60 -8.68 -12.13 4.47
C THR A 60 -7.52 -11.67 3.61
N GLU A 61 -6.87 -10.57 3.94
CA GLU A 61 -5.84 -9.92 3.14
C GLU A 61 -4.75 -9.34 4.04
N ASP A 62 -3.53 -9.24 3.50
CA ASP A 62 -2.45 -8.51 4.14
C ASP A 62 -2.82 -7.04 4.28
N GLN A 63 -2.79 -6.55 5.50
CA GLN A 63 -3.14 -5.17 5.79
C GLN A 63 -1.92 -4.27 5.68
N PHE A 64 -2.12 -3.04 5.21
CA PHE A 64 -1.04 -2.08 5.06
C PHE A 64 -1.50 -0.63 5.24
N ILE A 65 -0.52 0.21 5.56
CA ILE A 65 -0.60 1.66 5.52
C ILE A 65 0.45 2.14 4.52
N GLU A 66 0.03 2.73 3.41
CA GLU A 66 0.92 3.34 2.42
C GLU A 66 1.03 4.83 2.68
N LEU A 67 2.25 5.32 2.82
CA LEU A 67 2.57 6.74 3.03
C LEU A 67 3.27 7.28 1.80
N GLU A 68 2.71 8.33 1.21
CA GLU A 68 3.37 9.13 0.19
C GLU A 68 3.87 10.43 0.85
N TRP A 69 5.19 10.54 0.98
CA TRP A 69 5.83 11.73 1.52
C TRP A 69 5.85 12.86 0.49
N LYS A 70 5.90 14.12 0.94
CA LYS A 70 6.09 15.26 0.02
C LYS A 70 7.42 15.24 -0.71
N THR A 71 8.38 14.48 -0.22
CA THR A 71 9.65 14.20 -0.89
C THR A 71 9.52 13.29 -2.11
N GLY A 72 8.32 12.76 -2.40
CA GLY A 72 8.05 11.81 -3.49
C GLY A 72 8.23 10.34 -3.12
N ASN A 73 8.85 10.03 -1.98
CA ASN A 73 9.04 8.65 -1.54
C ASN A 73 7.70 8.04 -1.11
N VAL A 74 7.46 6.81 -1.52
CA VAL A 74 6.31 6.01 -1.10
C VAL A 74 6.80 4.87 -0.23
N VAL A 75 6.19 4.70 0.92
CA VAL A 75 6.53 3.64 1.88
C VAL A 75 5.29 2.89 2.28
N THR A 76 5.36 1.56 2.24
CA THR A 76 4.29 0.67 2.68
C THR A 76 4.67 0.05 4.01
N ILE A 77 3.85 0.27 5.03
CA ILE A 77 3.99 -0.28 6.37
C ILE A 77 3.02 -1.45 6.48
N PRO A 78 3.50 -2.69 6.59
CA PRO A 78 2.62 -3.84 6.80
C PRO A 78 1.99 -3.77 8.19
N VAL A 79 0.70 -4.01 8.28
CA VAL A 79 -0.03 -4.11 9.55
C VAL A 79 -0.24 -5.58 9.86
N PRO A 80 0.40 -6.12 10.89
CA PRO A 80 0.30 -7.55 11.20
C PRO A 80 -1.12 -7.94 11.58
N SER A 81 -1.52 -9.16 11.22
CA SER A 81 -2.77 -9.72 11.70
C SER A 81 -2.76 -9.82 13.21
N SER A 82 -3.85 -9.42 13.84
CA SER A 82 -3.94 -9.37 15.29
C SER A 82 -5.38 -9.52 15.78
N ASN A 83 -5.50 -9.98 17.02
CA ASN A 83 -6.77 -10.14 17.71
C ASN A 83 -6.95 -8.96 18.69
N ILE A 84 -7.57 -7.89 18.21
CA ILE A 84 -7.77 -6.66 18.98
C ILE A 84 -9.27 -6.50 19.27
N ILE A 85 -9.61 -6.44 20.54
CA ILE A 85 -11.00 -6.41 21.01
C ILE A 85 -11.54 -5.00 21.12
N ARG A 86 -10.67 -4.03 21.45
CA ARG A 86 -11.09 -2.66 21.75
C ARG A 86 -10.49 -1.65 20.79
N PRO A 87 -11.28 -0.67 20.30
CA PRO A 87 -10.78 0.37 19.40
C PRO A 87 -9.58 1.16 19.96
N TYR A 88 -9.54 1.39 21.26
CA TYR A 88 -8.43 2.06 21.92
C TYR A 88 -7.13 1.24 21.82
N GLU A 89 -7.20 -0.09 21.94
CA GLU A 89 -6.06 -0.99 21.79
C GLU A 89 -5.54 -0.96 20.35
N LEU A 90 -6.45 -0.90 19.37
CA LEU A 90 -6.09 -0.74 17.96
C LEU A 90 -5.35 0.58 17.72
N SER A 91 -5.85 1.70 18.28
CA SER A 91 -5.17 2.99 18.21
C SER A 91 -3.74 2.92 18.76
N LYS A 92 -3.55 2.28 19.92
CA LYS A 92 -2.26 2.11 20.57
C LYS A 92 -1.33 1.17 19.76
N SER A 93 -1.87 0.09 19.22
CA SER A 93 -1.11 -0.85 18.37
C SER A 93 -0.60 -0.17 17.10
N LEU A 94 -1.47 0.58 16.40
CA LEU A 94 -1.09 1.36 15.23
C LEU A 94 -0.04 2.42 15.54
N TYR A 95 -0.17 3.12 16.69
CA TYR A 95 0.84 4.07 17.15
C TYR A 95 2.20 3.41 17.35
N SER A 96 2.24 2.26 18.05
CA SER A 96 3.48 1.52 18.26
C SER A 96 4.07 1.00 16.94
N LEU A 97 3.23 0.53 16.02
CA LEU A 97 3.66 0.09 14.69
C LEU A 97 4.35 1.20 13.90
N LEU A 98 3.80 2.41 13.95
CA LEU A 98 4.38 3.57 13.26
C LEU A 98 5.75 3.95 13.85
N ASP A 99 5.97 3.76 15.15
CA ASP A 99 7.25 4.03 15.79
C ASP A 99 8.30 2.95 15.47
N ILE A 100 7.94 1.67 15.46
CA ILE A 100 8.85 0.58 15.08
C ILE A 100 9.27 0.69 13.60
N SER A 101 8.34 1.07 12.74
CA SER A 101 8.59 1.22 11.31
C SER A 101 9.48 2.42 10.97
N SER A 102 9.66 3.35 11.90
CA SER A 102 10.44 4.59 11.67
C SER A 102 11.91 4.33 11.37
N GLU A 103 12.51 3.30 11.96
CA GLU A 103 13.91 2.96 11.71
C GLU A 103 14.13 2.45 10.27
N HIS A 104 13.23 1.58 9.79
CA HIS A 104 13.25 1.10 8.41
C HIS A 104 13.00 2.23 7.40
N LEU A 105 12.11 3.15 7.72
CA LEU A 105 11.83 4.34 6.92
C LEU A 105 13.04 5.27 6.83
N SER A 106 13.75 5.49 7.93
CA SER A 106 14.98 6.28 7.97
C SER A 106 16.05 5.71 7.04
N ASN A 107 16.22 4.40 7.02
CA ASN A 107 17.19 3.71 6.16
C ASN A 107 16.81 3.84 4.67
N GLN A 108 15.54 3.64 4.32
CA GLN A 108 15.06 3.81 2.94
C GLN A 108 15.27 5.24 2.42
N VAL A 109 15.04 6.24 3.25
CA VAL A 109 15.29 7.64 2.88
C VAL A 109 16.78 7.90 2.71
N HIS A 110 17.61 7.38 3.60
CA HIS A 110 19.06 7.49 3.48
C HIS A 110 19.56 6.83 2.18
N ASP A 111 19.07 5.64 1.85
CA ASP A 111 19.41 4.93 0.61
C ASP A 111 18.94 5.70 -0.63
N ALA A 112 17.74 6.27 -0.61
CA ALA A 112 17.25 7.14 -1.66
C ALA A 112 18.15 8.37 -1.85
N GLN A 113 18.51 9.06 -0.75
CA GLN A 113 19.43 10.20 -0.79
C GLN A 113 20.79 9.82 -1.36
N GLN A 114 21.34 8.67 -0.96
CA GLN A 114 22.61 8.18 -1.52
C GLN A 114 22.49 7.84 -3.01
N SER A 115 21.39 7.25 -3.44
CA SER A 115 21.12 6.98 -4.85
C SER A 115 21.07 8.26 -5.68
N TYR A 116 20.39 9.29 -5.18
CA TYR A 116 20.37 10.61 -5.82
C TYR A 116 21.76 11.25 -5.87
N LYS A 117 22.55 11.21 -4.78
CA LYS A 117 23.93 11.69 -4.80
C LYS A 117 24.79 10.99 -5.87
N ARG A 118 24.64 9.67 -6.00
CA ARG A 118 25.37 8.89 -7.04
C ARG A 118 24.93 9.28 -8.44
N ALA A 119 23.62 9.43 -8.69
CA ALA A 119 23.08 9.84 -9.98
C ALA A 119 23.53 11.25 -10.37
N MET A 120 23.51 12.20 -9.44
CA MET A 120 24.00 13.57 -9.65
C MET A 120 25.50 13.61 -9.95
N ASN A 121 26.32 12.84 -9.24
CA ASN A 121 27.74 12.77 -9.50
C ASN A 121 28.06 12.11 -10.87
N ALA A 122 27.25 11.13 -11.29
CA ALA A 122 27.36 10.53 -12.61
C ALA A 122 27.02 11.53 -13.72
N ALA A 123 25.90 12.25 -13.58
CA ALA A 123 25.48 13.31 -14.50
C ALA A 123 26.52 14.43 -14.62
N ARG A 124 27.10 14.88 -13.48
CA ARG A 124 28.19 15.85 -13.44
C ARG A 124 29.43 15.37 -14.22
N LYS A 125 29.86 14.12 -14.01
CA LYS A 125 30.99 13.53 -14.75
C LYS A 125 30.70 13.42 -16.24
N GLN A 126 29.48 13.11 -16.62
CA GLN A 126 29.07 13.06 -18.02
C GLN A 126 29.11 14.45 -18.64
N ALA A 127 28.49 15.45 -18.00
CA ALA A 127 28.53 16.85 -18.47
C ALA A 127 29.94 17.39 -18.60
N GLN A 128 30.86 17.05 -17.69
CA GLN A 128 32.27 17.40 -17.79
C GLN A 128 32.97 16.74 -19.01
N ARG A 129 32.66 15.46 -19.31
CA ARG A 129 33.22 14.77 -20.47
C ARG A 129 32.72 15.39 -21.78
N GLU A 130 31.41 15.67 -21.88
CA GLU A 130 30.79 16.30 -23.03
C GLU A 130 31.37 17.70 -23.27
N TYR A 131 31.57 18.48 -22.20
CA TYR A 131 32.25 19.77 -22.27
C TYR A 131 33.69 19.65 -22.82
N LEU A 132 34.48 18.71 -22.31
CA LEU A 132 35.86 18.48 -22.78
C LEU A 132 35.90 18.06 -24.25
N ASN A 133 34.94 17.23 -24.67
CA ASN A 133 34.82 16.81 -26.08
C ASN A 133 34.47 18.00 -26.96
N MET A 134 33.50 18.82 -26.60
CA MET A 134 33.12 20.01 -27.34
C MET A 134 34.24 21.05 -27.42
N LYS A 135 34.99 21.22 -26.30
CA LYS A 135 36.19 22.07 -26.28
C LYS A 135 37.24 21.56 -27.26
N SER A 136 37.50 20.26 -27.27
CA SER A 136 38.45 19.62 -28.22
C SER A 136 38.02 19.80 -29.69
N ASP A 137 36.71 19.69 -29.97
CA ASP A 137 36.16 19.87 -31.31
C ASP A 137 36.21 21.34 -31.77
N LEU A 138 35.96 22.29 -30.87
CA LEU A 138 36.13 23.71 -31.09
C LEU A 138 37.61 24.08 -31.36
N ASP A 139 38.56 23.48 -30.64
CA ASP A 139 39.98 23.70 -30.84
C ASP A 139 40.48 23.09 -32.21
N ARG A 140 39.85 21.99 -32.67
CA ARG A 140 40.11 21.37 -33.97
C ARG A 140 39.51 22.16 -35.14
N ALA A 141 38.32 22.77 -34.93
CA ALA A 141 37.63 23.60 -35.95
C ALA A 141 38.26 24.99 -36.13
N ARG A 142 39.23 25.38 -35.32
CA ARG A 142 39.91 26.67 -35.42
C ARG A 142 40.67 26.75 -36.73
N PRO A 143 40.38 27.72 -37.62
CA PRO A 143 41.20 27.90 -38.81
C PRO A 143 42.59 28.33 -38.42
N LYS A 144 43.60 27.69 -39.02
CA LYS A 144 45.04 27.91 -38.77
C LYS A 144 45.55 29.33 -39.05
N ARG A 145 44.71 30.30 -39.38
CA ARG A 145 45.09 31.67 -39.70
C ARG A 145 44.07 32.68 -39.15
N SER A 146 44.26 33.15 -37.96
CA SER A 146 44.14 34.58 -37.64
C SER A 146 44.72 34.84 -36.21
N LYS A 147 45.69 35.71 -36.14
CA LYS A 147 46.20 36.36 -34.95
C LYS A 147 45.14 37.38 -34.50
N ILE A 148 44.05 36.96 -33.92
CA ILE A 148 43.14 37.84 -33.22
C ILE A 148 42.83 37.16 -31.86
N SER A 149 43.07 37.93 -30.82
CA SER A 149 43.02 37.58 -29.39
C SER A 149 41.63 37.21 -28.83
N ALA A 150 40.77 36.63 -29.64
CA ALA A 150 39.45 36.20 -29.20
C ALA A 150 39.45 34.88 -28.39
N GLY A 151 40.67 34.32 -28.16
CA GLY A 151 40.84 33.06 -27.41
C GLY A 151 40.76 33.20 -25.89
N ASP A 152 41.13 34.38 -25.37
CA ASP A 152 41.25 34.57 -23.92
C ASP A 152 39.88 34.84 -23.24
N ASP A 153 38.93 35.43 -23.96
CA ASP A 153 37.60 35.75 -23.40
C ASP A 153 36.65 34.54 -23.38
N ALA A 154 36.95 33.52 -24.17
CA ALA A 154 36.11 32.31 -24.26
C ALA A 154 36.31 31.33 -23.12
N ILE A 155 37.54 31.25 -22.60
CA ILE A 155 37.88 30.37 -21.50
C ILE A 155 37.22 30.84 -20.18
N PRO A 156 37.21 32.15 -19.83
CA PRO A 156 36.49 32.60 -18.66
C PRO A 156 34.98 32.36 -18.72
N LEU A 157 34.34 32.51 -19.87
CA LEU A 157 32.89 32.30 -20.01
C LEU A 157 32.50 30.84 -19.84
N LEU A 158 33.28 29.94 -20.41
CA LEU A 158 33.07 28.48 -20.27
C LEU A 158 33.44 28.01 -18.88
N THR A 159 34.45 28.59 -18.25
CA THR A 159 34.82 28.34 -16.87
C THR A 159 33.71 28.84 -15.93
N SER A 160 33.15 30.03 -16.17
CA SER A 160 32.01 30.56 -15.40
C SER A 160 30.76 29.73 -15.54
N LEU A 161 30.54 29.14 -16.71
CA LEU A 161 29.43 28.21 -16.99
C LEU A 161 29.61 26.87 -16.28
N LEU A 162 30.83 26.34 -16.27
CA LEU A 162 31.19 25.14 -15.50
C LEU A 162 31.03 25.40 -14.00
N VAL A 163 31.50 26.54 -13.50
CA VAL A 163 31.31 26.95 -12.12
C VAL A 163 29.82 27.13 -11.80
N ALA A 164 29.03 27.68 -12.72
CA ALA A 164 27.58 27.79 -12.54
C ALA A 164 26.90 26.41 -12.47
N VAL A 165 27.27 25.47 -13.35
CA VAL A 165 26.79 24.07 -13.32
C VAL A 165 27.27 23.36 -12.03
N ASP A 166 28.52 23.57 -11.64
CA ASP A 166 29.06 23.06 -10.39
C ASP A 166 28.36 23.65 -9.17
N THR A 167 28.11 24.96 -9.17
CA THR A 167 27.38 25.65 -8.09
C THR A 167 25.93 25.17 -8.00
N ILE A 168 25.27 24.89 -9.11
CA ILE A 168 23.92 24.30 -9.14
C ILE A 168 23.97 22.86 -8.62
N ALA A 169 24.97 22.08 -9.05
CA ALA A 169 25.16 20.70 -8.57
C ALA A 169 25.50 20.68 -7.07
N ASP A 170 26.34 21.60 -6.60
CA ASP A 170 26.72 21.69 -5.19
C ASP A 170 25.60 22.28 -4.31
N ALA A 171 24.73 23.14 -4.87
CA ALA A 171 23.54 23.63 -4.19
C ALA A 171 22.41 22.57 -4.10
N LEU A 172 22.44 21.58 -4.98
CA LEU A 172 21.57 20.40 -4.93
C LEU A 172 22.14 19.30 -3.99
N ILE A 173 23.42 19.42 -3.60
CA ILE A 173 24.09 18.52 -2.67
C ILE A 173 24.10 19.21 -1.32
N TYR A 174 23.51 18.59 -0.31
CA TYR A 174 23.61 19.07 1.07
C TYR A 174 25.06 19.21 1.50
N ASN A 175 25.33 20.20 2.34
CA ASN A 175 26.57 20.27 3.09
C ASN A 175 26.75 18.95 3.88
N GLU A 176 27.97 18.60 4.23
CA GLU A 176 28.28 17.38 5.00
C GLU A 176 27.54 17.33 6.35
N ASP A 177 27.12 18.48 6.88
CA ASP A 177 26.32 18.64 8.09
C ASP A 177 24.80 18.50 7.86
N GLY A 178 24.35 18.27 6.61
CA GLY A 178 22.94 18.08 6.26
C GLY A 178 22.12 19.37 6.19
N THR A 179 22.75 20.54 6.32
CA THR A 179 22.09 21.84 6.14
C THR A 179 21.96 22.18 4.66
N ALA A 180 20.78 22.67 4.25
CA ALA A 180 20.57 23.13 2.89
C ALA A 180 21.37 24.42 2.64
N ASN A 181 22.13 24.46 1.54
CA ASN A 181 22.92 25.63 1.18
C ASN A 181 21.98 26.80 0.81
N PRO A 182 22.04 27.95 1.53
CA PRO A 182 21.08 29.05 1.36
C PRO A 182 21.21 29.85 0.05
N MET A 183 22.14 29.49 -0.84
CA MET A 183 22.48 30.32 -2.01
C MET A 183 21.63 30.12 -3.26
N LEU A 184 20.65 29.24 -3.30
CA LEU A 184 19.64 29.21 -4.38
C LEU A 184 18.40 29.96 -3.96
N THR A 185 18.47 31.26 -3.96
CA THR A 185 17.28 32.10 -3.89
C THR A 185 16.56 32.14 -5.26
N ALA A 186 15.23 32.25 -5.23
CA ALA A 186 14.40 32.43 -6.44
C ALA A 186 14.92 33.58 -7.35
N ASP A 187 15.64 34.53 -6.78
CA ASP A 187 16.26 35.67 -7.49
C ASP A 187 17.36 35.25 -8.47
N ALA A 188 18.14 34.21 -8.16
CA ALA A 188 19.17 33.72 -9.10
C ALA A 188 18.55 33.03 -10.34
N LEU A 189 17.39 32.38 -10.17
CA LEU A 189 16.63 31.79 -11.28
C LEU A 189 15.94 32.87 -12.12
N LEU A 190 15.37 33.91 -11.50
CA LEU A 190 14.74 35.07 -12.18
C LEU A 190 15.73 35.92 -12.98
N ASP A 191 16.95 36.15 -12.47
CA ASP A 191 18.02 36.84 -13.21
C ASP A 191 18.51 36.02 -14.41
N ARG A 192 18.41 34.71 -14.34
CA ARG A 192 18.77 33.80 -15.42
C ARG A 192 17.71 33.79 -16.53
N GLU A 193 16.42 33.86 -16.20
CA GLU A 193 15.33 34.04 -17.18
C GLU A 193 15.42 35.39 -17.91
N LYS A 194 15.80 36.46 -17.20
CA LYS A 194 16.00 37.78 -17.81
C LYS A 194 17.17 37.82 -18.81
N ARG A 195 18.27 37.08 -18.54
CA ARG A 195 19.40 36.94 -19.47
C ARG A 195 19.05 36.09 -20.69
N ALA A 196 18.21 35.03 -20.50
CA ALA A 196 17.74 34.20 -21.60
C ALA A 196 16.78 34.92 -22.54
N ALA A 197 16.06 35.95 -22.07
CA ALA A 197 15.14 36.74 -22.87
C ALA A 197 15.84 37.68 -23.91
N THR A 198 17.16 37.90 -23.76
CA THR A 198 17.95 38.71 -24.72
C THR A 198 18.63 37.88 -25.81
N SER A 199 18.56 36.55 -25.77
CA SER A 199 19.12 35.68 -26.79
C SER A 199 18.02 35.17 -27.74
N ASN A 200 18.32 35.06 -29.05
CA ASN A 200 17.42 34.52 -30.07
C ASN A 200 17.13 33.01 -29.95
N VAL A 201 17.39 32.44 -28.77
CA VAL A 201 17.18 31.03 -28.49
C VAL A 201 15.68 30.76 -28.29
N PRO A 202 15.10 29.67 -28.86
CA PRO A 202 13.70 29.33 -28.65
C PRO A 202 13.37 29.17 -27.16
N LEU A 203 12.41 29.98 -26.69
CA LEU A 203 11.91 29.86 -25.33
C LEU A 203 10.90 28.70 -25.26
N ARG A 204 10.97 27.94 -24.20
CA ARG A 204 9.96 26.94 -23.88
C ARG A 204 8.65 27.65 -23.55
N ARG A 205 7.56 27.29 -24.26
CA ARG A 205 6.20 27.72 -23.89
C ARG A 205 5.60 26.72 -22.94
N ASP A 206 4.72 27.16 -22.05
CA ASP A 206 4.03 26.28 -21.09
C ASP A 206 3.23 25.15 -21.76
N SER A 207 2.89 25.32 -23.05
CA SER A 207 2.20 24.34 -23.88
C SER A 207 3.11 23.35 -24.59
N ASP A 208 4.45 23.53 -24.57
CA ASP A 208 5.38 22.66 -25.27
C ASP A 208 5.64 21.39 -24.46
N SER A 209 5.43 20.22 -25.07
CA SER A 209 5.91 18.96 -24.50
C SER A 209 7.44 18.92 -24.51
N ASP A 210 8.05 18.11 -23.61
CA ASP A 210 9.51 17.97 -23.56
C ASP A 210 10.10 17.54 -24.91
N GLU A 211 9.39 16.70 -25.68
CA GLU A 211 9.81 16.23 -27.01
C GLU A 211 9.70 17.34 -28.10
N GLU A 212 8.65 18.15 -28.03
CA GLU A 212 8.48 19.27 -28.99
C GLU A 212 9.52 20.37 -28.78
N TYR A 213 9.81 20.65 -27.51
CA TYR A 213 10.85 21.62 -27.18
C TYR A 213 12.24 21.12 -27.58
N GLN A 214 12.55 19.84 -27.37
CA GLN A 214 13.77 19.21 -27.84
C GLN A 214 13.92 19.33 -29.36
N LYS A 215 12.86 19.03 -30.13
CA LYS A 215 12.85 19.22 -31.60
C LYS A 215 13.09 20.66 -32.03
N LYS A 216 12.53 21.64 -31.32
CA LYS A 216 12.78 23.06 -31.59
C LYS A 216 14.25 23.42 -31.37
N LEU A 217 14.86 22.90 -30.31
CA LEU A 217 16.27 23.08 -30.01
C LEU A 217 17.16 22.39 -31.04
N ASP A 218 16.88 21.15 -31.41
CA ASP A 218 17.64 20.42 -32.42
C ASP A 218 17.62 21.11 -33.77
N ASN A 219 16.44 21.61 -34.19
CA ASN A 219 16.30 22.40 -35.43
C ASN A 219 17.05 23.73 -35.38
N TYR A 220 17.11 24.35 -34.21
CA TYR A 220 17.87 25.57 -34.00
C TYR A 220 19.36 25.30 -34.01
N PHE A 221 19.82 24.20 -33.37
CA PHE A 221 21.20 23.73 -33.43
C PHE A 221 21.66 23.41 -34.87
N MET A 222 20.81 22.75 -35.65
CA MET A 222 21.09 22.47 -37.07
C MET A 222 21.30 23.76 -37.90
N LYS A 223 20.48 24.77 -37.66
CA LYS A 223 20.62 26.06 -38.37
C LYS A 223 21.90 26.82 -37.98
N ILE A 224 22.41 26.62 -36.77
CA ILE A 224 23.60 27.34 -36.26
C ILE A 224 24.89 26.61 -36.60
N ARG A 225 24.83 25.31 -36.84
CA ARG A 225 25.99 24.54 -37.32
C ARG A 225 26.57 25.13 -38.61
N ASP A 226 25.76 25.88 -39.36
CA ASP A 226 26.16 26.52 -40.61
C ASP A 226 26.58 28.00 -40.46
N THR A 227 26.59 28.55 -39.19
CA THR A 227 27.00 29.92 -38.92
C THR A 227 28.30 29.99 -38.16
N ASP A 228 29.18 30.92 -38.58
CA ASP A 228 30.51 31.17 -37.92
C ASP A 228 30.38 31.84 -36.54
N ASP A 229 29.18 31.92 -35.95
CA ASP A 229 28.96 32.58 -34.67
C ASP A 229 29.24 31.66 -33.48
N LEU A 230 30.48 31.77 -33.01
CA LEU A 230 31.01 31.00 -31.89
C LEU A 230 30.30 31.30 -30.56
N GLN A 231 29.76 32.50 -30.39
CA GLN A 231 29.09 32.94 -29.17
C GLN A 231 27.70 32.28 -29.03
N LEU A 232 26.98 32.23 -30.14
CA LEU A 232 25.67 31.60 -30.19
C LEU A 232 25.75 30.08 -29.98
N TYR A 233 26.79 29.42 -30.52
CA TYR A 233 27.05 28.01 -30.27
C TYR A 233 27.32 27.72 -28.77
N ARG A 234 28.01 28.60 -28.08
CA ARG A 234 28.31 28.48 -26.64
C ARG A 234 27.03 28.59 -25.78
N GLU A 235 26.18 29.57 -26.12
CA GLU A 235 24.89 29.76 -25.40
C GLU A 235 23.99 28.54 -25.55
N LEU A 236 24.02 27.88 -26.71
CA LEU A 236 23.22 26.70 -26.98
C LEU A 236 23.71 25.46 -26.23
N VAL A 237 25.02 25.25 -26.20
CA VAL A 237 25.63 24.18 -25.42
C VAL A 237 25.29 24.33 -23.94
N ALA A 238 25.36 25.56 -23.42
CA ALA A 238 24.99 25.84 -22.05
C ALA A 238 23.54 25.49 -21.75
N LYS A 239 22.63 25.83 -22.68
CA LYS A 239 21.20 25.59 -22.54
C LYS A 239 20.84 24.11 -22.66
N HIS A 240 21.52 23.37 -23.53
CA HIS A 240 21.38 21.92 -23.63
C HIS A 240 21.80 21.20 -22.34
N LEU A 241 22.94 21.57 -21.78
CA LEU A 241 23.42 21.06 -20.50
C LEU A 241 22.44 21.38 -19.36
N GLU A 242 21.86 22.57 -19.36
CA GLU A 242 20.84 22.97 -18.40
C GLU A 242 19.57 22.12 -18.50
N LEU A 243 19.12 21.80 -19.72
CA LEU A 243 17.96 20.94 -19.95
C LEU A 243 18.19 19.50 -19.47
N GLU A 244 19.33 18.93 -19.76
CA GLU A 244 19.68 17.58 -19.29
C GLU A 244 19.79 17.52 -17.76
N LEU A 245 20.38 18.55 -17.14
CA LEU A 245 20.42 18.68 -15.68
C LEU A 245 18.99 18.80 -15.10
N ASN A 246 18.12 19.60 -15.72
CA ASN A 246 16.75 19.79 -15.26
C ASN A 246 15.92 18.50 -15.36
N LYS A 247 16.13 17.68 -16.40
CA LYS A 247 15.47 16.37 -16.51
C LYS A 247 15.88 15.45 -15.36
N LEU A 248 17.19 15.38 -15.05
CA LEU A 248 17.75 14.55 -14.00
C LEU A 248 17.42 15.05 -12.59
N THR A 249 17.08 16.34 -12.43
CA THR A 249 16.98 16.99 -11.12
C THR A 249 15.55 17.36 -10.73
N LYS A 250 14.55 17.16 -11.62
CA LYS A 250 13.16 17.56 -11.33
C LYS A 250 12.63 16.99 -10.03
N ASP A 251 12.84 15.70 -9.81
CA ASP A 251 12.43 15.03 -8.57
C ASP A 251 13.30 15.44 -7.38
N GLN A 252 14.60 15.63 -7.61
CA GLN A 252 15.54 16.10 -6.60
C GLN A 252 15.26 17.55 -6.19
N LEU A 253 14.89 18.41 -7.14
CA LEU A 253 14.53 19.80 -6.85
C LEU A 253 13.28 19.88 -5.97
N SER A 254 12.27 19.04 -6.24
CA SER A 254 11.07 18.92 -5.42
C SER A 254 11.41 18.48 -3.99
N LEU A 255 12.30 17.49 -3.84
CA LEU A 255 12.80 17.02 -2.56
C LEU A 255 13.52 18.14 -1.81
N ASN A 256 14.44 18.83 -2.46
CA ASN A 256 15.22 19.92 -1.87
C ASN A 256 14.36 21.08 -1.41
N ASN A 257 13.37 21.50 -2.21
CA ASN A 257 12.45 22.58 -1.82
C ASN A 257 11.64 22.17 -0.58
N SER A 258 11.14 20.94 -0.53
CA SER A 258 10.40 20.45 0.63
C SER A 258 11.27 20.38 1.90
N ILE A 259 12.53 20.00 1.75
CA ILE A 259 13.48 19.96 2.87
C ILE A 259 13.87 21.37 3.31
N LYS A 260 14.11 22.30 2.38
CA LYS A 260 14.42 23.71 2.67
C LYS A 260 13.32 24.41 3.46
N ASP A 261 12.04 24.16 3.07
CA ASP A 261 10.89 24.80 3.71
C ASP A 261 10.69 24.37 5.16
N LEU A 262 11.06 23.15 5.53
CA LEU A 262 10.84 22.60 6.87
C LEU A 262 12.11 22.41 7.69
N GLY A 263 13.29 22.48 7.07
CA GLY A 263 14.57 22.15 7.67
C GLY A 263 14.82 20.63 7.76
N MET A 264 16.07 20.23 7.60
CA MET A 264 16.49 18.82 7.59
C MET A 264 16.18 18.11 8.91
N ASP A 265 16.40 18.77 10.04
CA ASP A 265 16.16 18.19 11.36
C ASP A 265 14.70 17.82 11.57
N ALA A 266 13.76 18.64 11.08
CA ALA A 266 12.34 18.36 11.16
C ALA A 266 11.97 17.12 10.34
N TRP A 267 12.58 16.94 9.16
CA TRP A 267 12.38 15.74 8.33
C TRP A 267 12.99 14.50 8.98
N ILE A 268 14.20 14.59 9.51
CA ILE A 268 14.84 13.49 10.24
C ILE A 268 13.98 13.04 11.42
N GLN A 269 13.44 13.99 12.19
CA GLN A 269 12.54 13.66 13.29
C GLN A 269 11.24 13.02 12.81
N ALA A 270 10.63 13.52 11.72
CA ALA A 270 9.43 12.93 11.13
C ALA A 270 9.64 11.49 10.66
N TYR A 271 10.79 11.21 10.06
CA TYR A 271 11.15 9.84 9.65
C TYR A 271 11.47 8.93 10.82
N ARG A 272 12.11 9.43 11.86
CA ARG A 272 12.42 8.65 13.08
C ARG A 272 11.19 8.39 13.93
N LYS A 273 10.20 9.25 13.88
CA LYS A 273 9.00 9.16 14.69
C LYS A 273 7.77 9.44 13.82
N VAL A 274 7.39 8.46 13.01
CA VAL A 274 6.24 8.57 12.10
C VAL A 274 4.94 8.85 12.86
N SER A 275 4.80 8.32 14.08
CA SER A 275 3.67 8.61 14.97
C SER A 275 3.52 10.09 15.34
N SER A 276 4.54 10.92 15.16
CA SER A 276 4.44 12.37 15.37
C SER A 276 3.76 13.10 14.20
N VAL A 277 3.76 12.50 13.01
CA VAL A 277 3.21 13.10 11.77
C VAL A 277 1.99 12.36 11.22
N LEU A 278 1.73 11.14 11.71
CA LEU A 278 0.56 10.32 11.36
C LEU A 278 0.01 9.68 12.63
N GLN A 279 -1.27 9.89 12.91
CA GLN A 279 -1.92 9.35 14.12
C GLN A 279 -3.32 8.84 13.81
N PHE A 280 -3.65 7.66 14.34
CA PHE A 280 -4.99 7.10 14.39
C PHE A 280 -5.57 7.34 15.79
N ILE A 281 -6.34 8.40 15.95
CA ILE A 281 -6.88 8.83 17.24
C ILE A 281 -8.29 8.27 17.37
N PHE A 282 -8.53 7.50 18.44
CA PHE A 282 -9.88 7.05 18.78
C PHE A 282 -10.54 8.01 19.77
N ASP A 283 -11.67 8.59 19.37
CA ASP A 283 -12.51 9.42 20.23
C ASP A 283 -13.54 8.53 20.92
N VAL A 284 -13.38 8.39 22.25
CA VAL A 284 -14.25 7.55 23.07
C VAL A 284 -15.69 8.13 23.15
N GLN A 285 -15.85 9.45 23.10
CA GLN A 285 -17.17 10.08 23.19
C GLN A 285 -17.99 9.87 21.92
N GLN A 286 -17.34 9.99 20.77
CA GLN A 286 -17.99 9.80 19.46
C GLN A 286 -17.95 8.35 18.99
N ASN A 287 -17.18 7.49 19.67
CA ASN A 287 -16.90 6.10 19.28
C ASN A 287 -16.44 6.01 17.81
N ARG A 288 -15.49 6.87 17.42
CA ARG A 288 -14.98 6.96 16.04
C ARG A 288 -13.49 7.23 16.00
N PHE A 289 -12.86 6.76 14.93
CA PHE A 289 -11.49 7.11 14.63
C PHE A 289 -11.39 8.44 13.90
N THR A 290 -10.30 9.15 14.14
CA THR A 290 -9.85 10.29 13.34
C THR A 290 -8.44 10.04 12.90
N LEU A 291 -8.19 10.04 11.58
CA LEU A 291 -6.85 10.00 11.02
C LEU A 291 -6.30 11.43 10.94
N SER A 292 -5.28 11.70 11.75
CA SER A 292 -4.56 12.97 11.77
C SER A 292 -3.27 12.87 10.97
N ILE A 293 -3.11 13.73 9.96
CA ILE A 293 -1.98 13.75 9.04
C ILE A 293 -1.31 15.11 9.09
N ASN A 294 0.00 15.15 9.35
CA ASN A 294 0.77 16.37 9.18
C ASN A 294 1.07 16.58 7.69
N THR A 295 0.25 17.40 7.03
CA THR A 295 0.33 17.66 5.60
C THR A 295 1.56 18.46 5.18
N LYS A 296 2.39 18.93 6.11
CA LYS A 296 3.71 19.49 5.79
C LYS A 296 4.69 18.43 5.31
N PHE A 297 4.59 17.20 5.86
CA PHE A 297 5.48 16.08 5.55
C PHE A 297 4.83 15.05 4.63
N ILE A 298 3.57 14.73 4.86
CA ILE A 298 2.84 13.67 4.16
C ILE A 298 1.94 14.28 3.10
N LYS A 299 2.03 13.77 1.88
CA LYS A 299 1.19 14.17 0.74
C LYS A 299 -0.11 13.36 0.71
N ARG A 300 -0.03 12.04 0.97
CA ARG A 300 -1.16 11.12 0.91
C ARG A 300 -0.92 9.93 1.85
N VAL A 301 -2.00 9.45 2.45
CA VAL A 301 -2.06 8.17 3.16
C VAL A 301 -3.08 7.30 2.47
N LYS A 302 -2.75 6.04 2.21
CA LYS A 302 -3.67 5.02 1.70
C LYS A 302 -3.69 3.84 2.66
N LEU A 303 -4.89 3.37 2.97
CA LEU A 303 -5.13 2.18 3.79
C LEU A 303 -5.59 1.03 2.89
N SER A 304 -5.31 -0.20 3.29
CA SER A 304 -5.97 -1.38 2.72
C SER A 304 -7.48 -1.31 2.97
N GLU A 305 -8.29 -1.94 2.13
CA GLU A 305 -9.75 -1.83 2.19
C GLU A 305 -10.32 -2.36 3.51
N GLN A 306 -9.84 -3.49 3.98
CA GLN A 306 -10.28 -4.07 5.24
C GLN A 306 -9.87 -3.19 6.44
N LEU A 307 -8.64 -2.63 6.46
CA LEU A 307 -8.20 -1.73 7.53
C LEU A 307 -9.06 -0.45 7.56
N ALA A 308 -9.35 0.13 6.38
CA ALA A 308 -10.25 1.28 6.27
C ALA A 308 -11.67 0.96 6.76
N TYR A 309 -12.18 -0.24 6.46
CA TYR A 309 -13.47 -0.72 6.93
C TYR A 309 -13.49 -0.86 8.46
N ILE A 310 -12.52 -1.57 9.04
CA ILE A 310 -12.40 -1.79 10.49
C ILE A 310 -12.34 -0.48 11.26
N LEU A 311 -11.58 0.50 10.74
CA LEU A 311 -11.46 1.83 11.35
C LEU A 311 -12.69 2.75 11.11
N GLY A 312 -13.68 2.30 10.31
CA GLY A 312 -14.90 3.04 10.02
C GLY A 312 -14.75 4.11 8.92
N PHE A 313 -13.69 4.08 8.12
CA PHE A 313 -13.46 5.02 7.01
C PHE A 313 -14.11 4.61 5.70
N ALA A 314 -14.37 3.32 5.47
CA ALA A 314 -14.89 2.82 4.21
C ALA A 314 -16.15 3.59 3.71
N PRO A 315 -16.31 3.75 2.39
CA PRO A 315 -15.48 3.22 1.30
C PRO A 315 -14.21 4.04 1.02
N GLN A 316 -13.91 5.07 1.80
CA GLN A 316 -12.73 5.90 1.60
C GLN A 316 -11.46 5.19 2.09
N THR A 317 -10.50 5.00 1.21
CA THR A 317 -9.19 4.40 1.51
C THR A 317 -8.03 5.38 1.39
N GLU A 318 -8.22 6.52 0.72
CA GLU A 318 -7.18 7.54 0.50
C GLU A 318 -7.48 8.85 1.25
N PHE A 319 -6.45 9.41 1.87
CA PHE A 319 -6.54 10.59 2.74
C PHE A 319 -5.44 11.60 2.40
N LYS A 320 -5.86 12.86 2.22
CA LYS A 320 -4.97 13.99 1.88
C LYS A 320 -5.13 15.19 2.83
N ARG A 321 -6.18 15.19 3.66
CA ARG A 321 -6.48 16.30 4.57
C ARG A 321 -5.75 16.11 5.91
N SER A 322 -5.52 17.18 6.62
CA SER A 322 -4.87 17.14 7.94
C SER A 322 -5.68 16.36 8.99
N LYS A 323 -7.02 16.45 8.93
CA LYS A 323 -7.94 15.70 9.80
C LYS A 323 -8.98 15.00 8.96
N ASN A 324 -9.15 13.72 9.18
CA ASN A 324 -10.06 12.84 8.46
C ASN A 324 -10.86 12.03 9.50
N PRO A 325 -12.05 12.49 9.91
CA PRO A 325 -12.89 11.73 10.82
C PRO A 325 -13.52 10.53 10.08
N ALA A 326 -13.60 9.39 10.75
CA ALA A 326 -14.28 8.22 10.25
C ALA A 326 -15.80 8.48 10.16
N LYS A 327 -16.41 7.98 9.10
CA LYS A 327 -17.85 8.10 8.88
C LYS A 327 -18.65 7.16 9.78
N PHE A 328 -18.13 5.97 10.03
CA PHE A 328 -18.78 4.90 10.77
C PHE A 328 -18.04 4.61 12.08
N MET A 329 -18.71 3.89 12.97
CA MET A 329 -18.06 3.29 14.15
C MET A 329 -17.11 2.17 13.69
N PRO A 330 -16.03 1.90 14.44
CA PRO A 330 -15.11 0.82 14.14
C PRO A 330 -15.79 -0.55 14.28
N ASP A 331 -15.46 -1.47 13.37
CA ASP A 331 -15.92 -2.85 13.43
C ASP A 331 -14.79 -3.76 13.90
N MET A 332 -14.78 -4.08 15.19
CA MET A 332 -13.75 -4.93 15.79
C MET A 332 -13.98 -6.43 15.56
N SER A 333 -15.07 -6.81 14.85
CA SER A 333 -15.30 -8.20 14.43
C SER A 333 -14.52 -8.60 13.16
N GLY A 334 -13.81 -7.65 12.56
CA GLY A 334 -13.08 -7.87 11.30
C GLY A 334 -13.98 -8.14 10.09
N GLY A 335 -15.26 -7.70 10.16
CA GLY A 335 -16.25 -7.95 9.12
C GLY A 335 -16.91 -9.34 9.21
N VAL A 336 -16.58 -10.13 10.23
CA VAL A 336 -17.15 -11.46 10.43
C VAL A 336 -18.17 -11.42 11.56
N SER A 337 -19.45 -11.39 11.20
CA SER A 337 -20.57 -11.30 12.16
C SER A 337 -21.38 -12.57 12.28
N THR A 338 -21.25 -13.47 11.30
CA THR A 338 -22.05 -14.71 11.22
C THR A 338 -21.20 -15.91 10.78
N LEU A 339 -21.54 -17.07 11.33
CA LEU A 339 -21.02 -18.37 10.89
C LEU A 339 -22.10 -19.05 10.02
N HIS A 340 -21.72 -19.51 8.87
CA HIS A 340 -22.54 -20.27 7.95
C HIS A 340 -22.07 -21.73 7.95
N VAL A 341 -22.89 -22.63 8.50
CA VAL A 341 -22.56 -24.06 8.60
C VAL A 341 -23.11 -24.78 7.36
N TYR A 342 -22.18 -25.24 6.52
CA TYR A 342 -22.47 -26.05 5.33
C TYR A 342 -22.24 -27.51 5.64
N VAL A 343 -23.10 -28.35 5.14
CA VAL A 343 -22.96 -29.82 5.22
C VAL A 343 -23.21 -30.42 3.83
N PRO A 344 -22.25 -30.29 2.93
CA PRO A 344 -22.34 -30.83 1.59
C PRO A 344 -22.65 -32.34 1.63
N ASP A 345 -23.37 -32.83 0.64
CA ASP A 345 -23.75 -34.25 0.46
C ASP A 345 -24.68 -34.84 1.54
N LEU A 346 -24.96 -34.17 2.64
CA LEU A 346 -25.86 -34.64 3.68
C LEU A 346 -27.29 -34.15 3.52
N ILE A 347 -27.47 -32.88 3.17
CA ILE A 347 -28.79 -32.26 3.09
C ILE A 347 -29.14 -31.80 1.67
N VAL A 348 -30.42 -31.77 1.40
CA VAL A 348 -30.93 -31.17 0.15
C VAL A 348 -30.58 -29.67 0.14
N PRO A 349 -29.89 -29.18 -0.89
CA PRO A 349 -29.55 -27.77 -0.98
C PRO A 349 -30.78 -26.87 -1.01
N MET A 350 -30.71 -25.72 -0.37
CA MET A 350 -31.77 -24.73 -0.30
C MET A 350 -31.40 -23.43 -1.02
N MET A 351 -32.40 -22.65 -1.42
CA MET A 351 -32.20 -21.34 -2.00
C MET A 351 -31.86 -20.32 -0.91
N ILE A 352 -30.77 -19.56 -1.10
CA ILE A 352 -30.31 -18.48 -0.24
C ILE A 352 -30.00 -17.29 -1.12
N GLY A 353 -30.88 -16.31 -1.09
CA GLY A 353 -30.76 -15.17 -2.03
C GLY A 353 -30.84 -15.68 -3.48
N ASN A 354 -29.76 -15.50 -4.23
CA ASN A 354 -29.62 -15.87 -5.64
C ASN A 354 -28.81 -17.16 -5.89
N VAL A 355 -28.46 -17.89 -4.82
CA VAL A 355 -27.67 -19.13 -4.91
C VAL A 355 -28.38 -20.31 -4.26
N ILE A 356 -28.03 -21.53 -4.70
CA ILE A 356 -28.48 -22.78 -4.09
C ILE A 356 -27.29 -23.38 -3.34
N ALA A 357 -27.48 -23.65 -2.04
CA ALA A 357 -26.37 -24.09 -1.18
C ALA A 357 -26.84 -25.07 -0.08
N PRO A 358 -25.99 -26.03 0.32
CA PRO A 358 -26.31 -27.00 1.39
C PRO A 358 -26.00 -26.39 2.78
N ILE A 359 -26.64 -25.24 3.09
CA ILE A 359 -26.51 -24.59 4.38
C ILE A 359 -27.47 -25.22 5.37
N MET A 360 -26.91 -25.73 6.46
CA MET A 360 -27.67 -26.29 7.57
C MET A 360 -28.12 -25.19 8.55
N ARG A 361 -27.27 -24.20 8.79
CA ARG A 361 -27.60 -23.10 9.70
C ARG A 361 -26.74 -21.88 9.47
N ILE A 362 -27.33 -20.70 9.70
CA ILE A 362 -26.62 -19.44 9.86
C ILE A 362 -26.81 -19.02 11.32
N THR A 363 -25.70 -18.73 12.01
CA THR A 363 -25.74 -18.25 13.38
C THR A 363 -24.88 -17.00 13.55
N THR A 364 -25.27 -16.11 14.47
CA THR A 364 -24.46 -14.95 14.85
C THR A 364 -23.28 -15.38 15.71
N ILE A 365 -22.16 -14.71 15.54
CA ILE A 365 -20.99 -14.93 16.38
C ILE A 365 -21.27 -14.41 17.79
N ARG A 366 -20.90 -15.20 18.78
CA ARG A 366 -20.98 -14.88 20.21
C ARG A 366 -19.65 -15.08 20.90
N GLY A 367 -19.55 -14.71 22.18
CA GLY A 367 -18.35 -14.83 22.99
C GLY A 367 -17.29 -13.79 22.65
N ASN A 368 -16.23 -13.76 23.44
CA ASN A 368 -15.10 -12.90 23.22
C ASN A 368 -14.04 -13.62 22.38
N PRO A 369 -13.15 -12.88 21.68
CA PRO A 369 -11.97 -13.49 21.07
C PRO A 369 -11.18 -14.34 22.07
N ASP A 370 -10.57 -15.42 21.56
CA ASP A 370 -9.82 -16.44 22.29
C ASP A 370 -10.66 -17.35 23.20
N GLU A 371 -11.99 -17.23 23.21
CA GLU A 371 -12.87 -18.13 23.95
C GLU A 371 -13.36 -19.32 23.11
N MET A 372 -13.65 -20.43 23.78
CA MET A 372 -14.44 -21.52 23.23
C MET A 372 -15.91 -21.19 23.42
N VAL A 373 -16.65 -21.11 22.33
CA VAL A 373 -18.08 -20.74 22.33
C VAL A 373 -18.93 -21.98 22.11
N GLU A 374 -19.89 -22.23 22.98
CA GLU A 374 -20.94 -23.23 22.80
C GLU A 374 -22.26 -22.53 22.52
N GLU A 375 -22.91 -22.92 21.43
CA GLU A 375 -24.26 -22.45 21.11
C GLU A 375 -25.22 -23.62 20.95
N GLN A 376 -26.26 -23.66 21.77
CA GLN A 376 -27.34 -24.64 21.73
C GLN A 376 -28.56 -24.03 21.04
N PHE A 377 -29.12 -24.77 20.09
CA PHE A 377 -30.29 -24.32 19.32
C PHE A 377 -31.56 -24.94 19.84
N TYR A 378 -32.33 -24.22 20.65
CA TYR A 378 -33.63 -24.68 21.16
C TYR A 378 -34.65 -24.89 20.02
N SER A 379 -34.58 -24.12 18.95
CA SER A 379 -35.35 -24.32 17.73
C SER A 379 -34.43 -24.86 16.63
N ILE A 380 -34.42 -26.17 16.48
CA ILE A 380 -33.61 -26.83 15.46
C ILE A 380 -34.27 -26.63 14.09
N GLN A 381 -33.53 -26.13 13.13
CA GLN A 381 -33.91 -26.05 11.73
C GLN A 381 -33.60 -27.38 11.07
N TYR A 382 -34.63 -28.10 10.62
CA TYR A 382 -34.49 -29.40 10.01
C TYR A 382 -34.47 -29.30 8.50
N HIS A 383 -33.60 -30.09 7.88
CA HIS A 383 -33.44 -30.22 6.45
C HIS A 383 -33.56 -31.67 6.05
N ARG A 384 -34.11 -31.93 4.88
CA ARG A 384 -34.21 -33.25 4.34
C ARG A 384 -32.85 -33.89 4.10
N VAL A 385 -32.64 -35.12 4.57
CA VAL A 385 -31.42 -35.90 4.29
C VAL A 385 -31.45 -36.31 2.81
N LEU A 386 -30.33 -36.03 2.10
CA LEU A 386 -30.20 -36.24 0.67
C LEU A 386 -30.01 -37.72 0.32
N GLN A 387 -29.20 -38.44 1.08
CA GLN A 387 -28.76 -39.80 0.81
C GLN A 387 -29.52 -40.81 1.66
N LYS A 388 -29.80 -42.00 1.07
CA LYS A 388 -30.38 -43.14 1.80
C LYS A 388 -29.39 -43.87 2.72
N GLU A 389 -28.10 -43.68 2.49
CA GLU A 389 -27.01 -44.24 3.26
C GLU A 389 -25.91 -43.23 3.42
N ILE A 390 -25.40 -43.02 4.65
CA ILE A 390 -24.27 -42.15 4.94
C ILE A 390 -23.16 -42.93 5.65
N SER A 391 -21.93 -42.80 5.20
CA SER A 391 -20.72 -43.34 5.82
C SER A 391 -19.78 -42.29 6.34
N GLU A 392 -19.96 -41.05 5.89
CA GLU A 392 -19.14 -39.90 6.27
C GLU A 392 -19.95 -38.62 6.23
N ILE A 393 -19.52 -37.62 6.97
CA ILE A 393 -20.14 -36.28 7.00
C ILE A 393 -19.06 -35.27 6.78
N LEU A 394 -19.21 -34.44 5.73
CA LEU A 394 -18.36 -33.27 5.46
C LEU A 394 -19.03 -32.04 6.05
N VAL A 395 -18.26 -31.24 6.79
CA VAL A 395 -18.69 -29.98 7.36
C VAL A 395 -17.75 -28.89 6.88
N GLU A 396 -18.31 -27.77 6.46
CA GLU A 396 -17.56 -26.54 6.17
C GLU A 396 -18.20 -25.38 6.92
N ILE A 397 -17.38 -24.60 7.61
CA ILE A 397 -17.78 -23.40 8.30
C ILE A 397 -17.28 -22.21 7.51
N ARG A 398 -18.19 -21.38 7.05
CA ARG A 398 -17.91 -20.28 6.13
C ARG A 398 -18.37 -18.94 6.73
N THR A 399 -17.79 -17.86 6.23
CA THR A 399 -18.26 -16.48 6.48
C THR A 399 -19.48 -16.15 5.60
N SER A 400 -20.07 -14.99 5.82
CA SER A 400 -21.12 -14.45 4.97
C SER A 400 -20.72 -14.24 3.50
N SER A 401 -19.41 -14.04 3.23
CA SER A 401 -18.87 -13.94 1.87
C SER A 401 -18.72 -15.30 1.17
N GLY A 402 -18.92 -16.42 1.89
CA GLY A 402 -18.72 -17.78 1.38
C GLY A 402 -17.29 -18.30 1.52
N ALA A 403 -16.33 -17.50 1.97
CA ALA A 403 -14.99 -17.96 2.30
C ALA A 403 -14.98 -18.85 3.53
N LEU A 404 -14.05 -19.81 3.61
CA LEU A 404 -13.87 -20.62 4.83
C LEU A 404 -13.53 -19.72 6.01
N MET A 405 -14.11 -20.03 7.17
CA MET A 405 -13.85 -19.30 8.40
C MET A 405 -12.35 -19.36 8.78
N PRO A 406 -11.65 -18.24 9.02
CA PRO A 406 -10.20 -18.21 9.20
C PRO A 406 -9.78 -18.55 10.64
N PHE A 407 -10.25 -19.68 11.19
CA PHE A 407 -9.81 -20.15 12.51
C PHE A 407 -8.30 -20.38 12.51
N GLN A 408 -7.62 -19.83 13.50
CA GLN A 408 -6.16 -19.98 13.65
C GLN A 408 -5.80 -21.20 14.48
N TYR A 409 -6.63 -21.57 15.46
CA TYR A 409 -6.41 -22.72 16.36
C TYR A 409 -7.75 -23.23 16.91
N GLY A 410 -7.69 -24.35 17.63
CA GLY A 410 -8.81 -24.95 18.34
C GLY A 410 -9.55 -26.01 17.52
N THR A 411 -10.61 -26.54 18.12
CA THR A 411 -11.44 -27.61 17.55
C THR A 411 -12.88 -27.15 17.42
N CYS A 412 -13.50 -27.45 16.30
CA CYS A 412 -14.93 -27.25 16.11
C CYS A 412 -15.66 -28.58 16.28
N THR A 413 -16.80 -28.57 16.99
CA THR A 413 -17.62 -29.76 17.21
C THR A 413 -19.09 -29.41 16.97
N LEU A 414 -19.74 -30.20 16.11
CA LEU A 414 -21.16 -30.10 15.83
C LEU A 414 -21.90 -31.28 16.41
N THR A 415 -23.08 -31.04 16.98
CA THR A 415 -24.03 -32.10 17.34
C THR A 415 -25.22 -32.01 16.40
N LEU A 416 -25.36 -33.03 15.54
CA LEU A 416 -26.46 -33.16 14.59
C LEU A 416 -27.55 -34.03 15.17
N HIS A 417 -28.80 -33.57 15.09
CA HIS A 417 -29.95 -34.31 15.47
C HIS A 417 -30.67 -34.84 14.23
N PHE A 418 -30.78 -36.12 14.11
CA PHE A 418 -31.54 -36.83 13.07
C PHE A 418 -32.91 -37.26 13.62
N ARG A 419 -33.98 -37.05 12.85
CA ARG A 419 -35.32 -37.53 13.17
C ARG A 419 -36.03 -38.06 11.93
N LYS A 420 -36.96 -39.01 12.11
CA LYS A 420 -37.87 -39.39 11.03
C LYS A 420 -38.75 -38.22 10.64
N SER A 421 -38.90 -37.98 9.35
CA SER A 421 -39.84 -36.97 8.86
C SER A 421 -41.28 -37.36 9.26
N SER A 422 -41.94 -36.45 9.95
CA SER A 422 -43.38 -36.55 10.18
C SER A 422 -44.10 -35.75 9.11
N TYR A 423 -44.79 -36.45 8.21
CA TYR A 423 -45.75 -35.75 7.38
C TYR A 423 -46.97 -35.43 8.23
N PHE A 424 -47.34 -34.16 8.29
CA PHE A 424 -48.65 -33.71 8.69
C PHE A 424 -49.51 -33.54 7.45
#